data_965891bd528f7ad8a15c19b45aff4e6b
#
_entry.id   965891bd528f7ad8a15c19b45aff4e6b
#
_cell.length_a   1.000
_cell.length_b   1.000
_cell.length_c   1.000
_cell.angle_alpha   90.00
_cell.angle_beta   90.00
_cell.angle_gamma   90.00
#
_symmetry.space_group_name_H-M   'P 1'
#
loop_
_entity.id
_entity.type
_entity.pdbx_description
1 polymer ?
#
loop_
_entity_poly.entity_id
_entity_poly.type
_entity_poly.pdbx_seq_one_letter_code
_entity_poly.pdbx_strand_id
1 'polypeptide(L)'
;MDALDLTALTAAEIVSQVRDGHSSAVDVARAHLARIAEHDPQVGAFAEHDPVRVLAEAGGVDARPDRFALPLAGVPVAVPDDIDVSGYPTRHGSATTAERPAATTNW
;
A
#
# COMPACT_ATOMS: atom_id res chain seq x y z
N MET A 1 -22.07 -5.99 16.54
CA MET A 1 -20.96 -5.02 16.59
C MET A 1 -20.26 -5.04 15.24
N ASP A 2 -20.15 -3.90 14.60
CA ASP A 2 -19.52 -3.83 13.30
C ASP A 2 -18.01 -3.97 13.43
N ALA A 3 -17.41 -4.67 12.47
CA ALA A 3 -15.95 -4.74 12.39
C ALA A 3 -15.38 -3.35 12.11
N LEU A 4 -14.21 -3.05 12.67
CA LEU A 4 -13.51 -1.79 12.38
C LEU A 4 -13.13 -1.73 10.90
N ASP A 5 -13.55 -0.67 10.22
CA ASP A 5 -13.14 -0.42 8.85
C ASP A 5 -11.79 0.29 8.82
N LEU A 6 -10.74 -0.47 8.58
CA LEU A 6 -9.37 0.05 8.55
C LEU A 6 -9.15 1.05 7.40
N THR A 7 -10.00 1.02 6.37
CA THR A 7 -9.89 1.96 5.25
C THR A 7 -10.51 3.33 5.55
N ALA A 8 -11.26 3.45 6.63
CA ALA A 8 -11.85 4.70 7.07
C ALA A 8 -10.98 5.48 8.07
N LEU A 9 -9.86 4.90 8.50
CA LEU A 9 -8.96 5.51 9.47
C LEU A 9 -8.02 6.52 8.81
N THR A 10 -7.63 7.54 9.57
CA THR A 10 -6.54 8.43 9.18
C THR A 10 -5.20 7.70 9.28
N ALA A 11 -4.16 8.25 8.65
CA ALA A 11 -2.82 7.68 8.76
C ALA A 11 -2.36 7.60 10.23
N ALA A 12 -2.63 8.63 11.03
CA ALA A 12 -2.28 8.63 12.45
C ALA A 12 -3.02 7.52 13.22
N GLU A 13 -4.29 7.29 12.91
CA GLU A 13 -5.07 6.22 13.52
C GLU A 13 -4.56 4.84 13.13
N ILE A 14 -4.16 4.66 11.86
CA ILE A 14 -3.54 3.41 11.40
C ILE A 14 -2.24 3.13 12.18
N VAL A 15 -1.37 4.14 12.30
CA VAL A 15 -0.12 4.00 13.07
C VAL A 15 -0.42 3.56 14.51
N SER A 16 -1.42 4.17 15.15
CA SER A 16 -1.82 3.80 16.51
C SER A 16 -2.32 2.36 16.58
N GLN A 17 -3.14 1.92 15.64
CA GLN A 17 -3.64 0.55 15.56
C GLN A 17 -2.50 -0.47 15.45
N VAL A 18 -1.53 -0.19 14.60
CA VAL A 18 -0.37 -1.07 14.40
C VAL A 18 0.54 -1.07 15.64
N ARG A 19 0.80 0.11 16.20
CA ARG A 19 1.64 0.28 17.39
C ARG A 19 1.07 -0.46 18.60
N ASP A 20 -0.25 -0.34 18.79
CA ASP A 20 -0.93 -0.93 19.94
C ASP A 20 -1.25 -2.42 19.77
N GLY A 21 -0.93 -2.98 18.62
CA GLY A 21 -1.15 -4.40 18.33
C GLY A 21 -2.60 -4.77 18.05
N HIS A 22 -3.49 -3.78 17.82
CA HIS A 22 -4.89 -4.06 17.49
C HIS A 22 -5.06 -4.53 16.04
N SER A 23 -4.16 -4.14 15.16
CA SER A 23 -4.14 -4.55 13.75
C SER A 23 -2.69 -4.67 13.30
N SER A 24 -2.40 -5.60 12.39
CA SER A 24 -1.09 -5.70 11.76
C SER A 24 -1.03 -4.84 10.48
N ALA A 25 0.19 -4.58 9.98
CA ALA A 25 0.35 -3.95 8.67
C ALA A 25 -0.30 -4.80 7.57
N VAL A 26 -0.23 -6.13 7.69
CA VAL A 26 -0.90 -7.06 6.76
C VAL A 26 -2.42 -6.88 6.81
N ASP A 27 -3.02 -6.73 8.00
CA ASP A 27 -4.46 -6.49 8.12
C ASP A 27 -4.87 -5.19 7.42
N VAL A 28 -4.11 -4.12 7.62
CA VAL A 28 -4.37 -2.82 7.00
C VAL A 28 -4.24 -2.91 5.47
N ALA A 29 -3.17 -3.53 4.99
CA ALA A 29 -2.95 -3.72 3.56
C ALA A 29 -4.06 -4.55 2.94
N ARG A 30 -4.47 -5.65 3.59
CA ARG A 30 -5.54 -6.52 3.08
C ARG A 30 -6.86 -5.77 2.95
N ALA A 31 -7.21 -4.94 3.93
CA ALA A 31 -8.44 -4.15 3.90
C ALA A 31 -8.43 -3.16 2.72
N HIS A 32 -7.31 -2.47 2.49
CA HIS A 32 -7.18 -1.52 1.39
C HIS A 32 -7.19 -2.23 0.02
N LEU A 33 -6.51 -3.37 -0.09
CA LEU A 33 -6.52 -4.17 -1.32
C LEU A 33 -7.93 -4.66 -1.67
N ALA A 34 -8.72 -5.03 -0.66
CA ALA A 34 -10.11 -5.44 -0.87
C ALA A 34 -10.95 -4.28 -1.42
N ARG A 35 -10.74 -3.06 -0.92
CA ARG A 35 -11.43 -1.86 -1.43
C ARG A 35 -11.03 -1.57 -2.88
N ILE A 36 -9.76 -1.69 -3.22
CA ILE A 36 -9.29 -1.52 -4.59
C ILE A 36 -9.95 -2.55 -5.51
N ALA A 37 -9.95 -3.82 -5.12
CA ALA A 37 -10.57 -4.89 -5.92
C ALA A 37 -12.06 -4.65 -6.15
N GLU A 38 -12.76 -4.07 -5.17
CA GLU A 38 -14.19 -3.79 -5.26
C GLU A 38 -14.51 -2.59 -6.16
N HIS A 39 -13.74 -1.52 -6.05
CA HIS A 39 -14.08 -0.22 -6.66
C HIS A 39 -13.28 0.15 -7.90
N ASP A 40 -12.02 -0.28 -8.01
CA ASP A 40 -11.14 0.15 -9.09
C ASP A 40 -11.58 -0.26 -10.50
N PRO A 41 -12.27 -1.42 -10.70
CA PRO A 41 -12.80 -1.74 -12.04
C PRO A 41 -13.71 -0.65 -12.61
N GLN A 42 -14.36 0.15 -11.77
CA GLN A 42 -15.22 1.25 -12.19
C GLN A 42 -14.50 2.59 -12.22
N VAL A 43 -13.46 2.77 -11.40
CA VAL A 43 -12.75 4.04 -11.22
C VAL A 43 -11.50 4.12 -12.09
N GLY A 44 -10.74 3.02 -12.23
CA GLY A 44 -9.52 2.98 -13.02
C GLY A 44 -8.39 3.83 -12.43
N ALA A 45 -8.29 3.92 -11.11
CA ALA A 45 -7.31 4.77 -10.43
C ALA A 45 -5.90 4.17 -10.41
N PHE A 46 -5.79 2.84 -10.46
CA PHE A 46 -4.50 2.15 -10.33
C PHE A 46 -4.04 1.59 -11.68
N ALA A 47 -2.96 2.16 -12.24
CA ALA A 47 -2.33 1.65 -13.45
C ALA A 47 -1.58 0.34 -13.19
N GLU A 48 -0.96 0.22 -12.02
CA GLU A 48 -0.26 -0.98 -11.56
C GLU A 48 -0.78 -1.40 -10.20
N HIS A 49 -1.02 -2.69 -10.02
CA HIS A 49 -1.60 -3.22 -8.80
C HIS A 49 -1.10 -4.65 -8.59
N ASP A 50 -0.27 -4.85 -7.58
CA ASP A 50 0.32 -6.15 -7.24
C ASP A 50 0.02 -6.50 -5.78
N PRO A 51 -1.14 -7.13 -5.52
CA PRO A 51 -1.54 -7.48 -4.15
C PRO A 51 -0.56 -8.39 -3.43
N VAL A 52 0.03 -9.35 -4.14
CA VAL A 52 0.98 -10.30 -3.54
C VAL A 52 2.20 -9.55 -3.01
N ARG A 53 2.74 -8.63 -3.81
CA ARG A 53 3.89 -7.82 -3.41
C ARG A 53 3.56 -6.90 -2.23
N VAL A 54 2.41 -6.24 -2.27
CA VAL A 54 1.97 -5.35 -1.19
C VAL A 54 1.84 -6.11 0.12
N LEU A 55 1.24 -7.29 0.10
CA LEU A 55 1.11 -8.12 1.30
C LEU A 55 2.46 -8.60 1.82
N ALA A 56 3.39 -8.93 0.92
CA ALA A 56 4.75 -9.32 1.31
C ALA A 56 5.49 -8.16 1.98
N GLU A 57 5.38 -6.94 1.44
CA GLU A 57 5.96 -5.74 2.03
C GLU A 57 5.36 -5.44 3.40
N ALA A 58 4.05 -5.58 3.55
CA ALA A 58 3.37 -5.39 4.83
C ALA A 58 3.84 -6.42 5.86
N GLY A 59 4.02 -7.68 5.46
CA GLY A 59 4.58 -8.72 6.31
C GLY A 59 5.99 -8.39 6.76
N GLY A 60 6.78 -7.77 5.89
CA GLY A 60 8.12 -7.26 6.22
C GLY A 60 8.09 -6.19 7.30
N VAL A 61 7.11 -5.28 7.24
CA VAL A 61 6.93 -4.27 8.29
C VAL A 61 6.56 -4.92 9.63
N ASP A 62 5.65 -5.87 9.61
CA ASP A 62 5.23 -6.58 10.84
C ASP A 62 6.38 -7.35 11.49
N ALA A 63 7.34 -7.82 10.67
CA ALA A 63 8.51 -8.57 11.16
C ALA A 63 9.61 -7.66 11.70
N ARG A 64 9.55 -6.34 11.51
CA ARG A 64 10.60 -5.42 11.96
C ARG A 64 10.55 -5.24 13.47
N PRO A 65 11.69 -5.41 14.18
CA PRO A 65 11.73 -5.14 15.63
C PRO A 65 11.52 -3.66 15.97
N ASP A 66 11.88 -2.75 15.04
CA ASP A 66 11.80 -1.30 15.22
C ASP A 66 10.51 -0.67 14.70
N ARG A 67 9.50 -1.48 14.32
CA ARG A 67 8.27 -0.94 13.73
C ARG A 67 7.55 0.08 14.61
N PHE A 68 7.67 -0.04 15.92
CA PHE A 68 7.03 0.89 16.86
C PHE A 68 7.67 2.28 16.86
N ALA A 69 8.90 2.39 16.37
CA ALA A 69 9.62 3.66 16.25
C ALA A 69 9.45 4.32 14.87
N LEU A 70 8.87 3.62 13.91
CA LEU A 70 8.67 4.15 12.56
C LEU A 70 7.43 5.07 12.52
N PRO A 71 7.57 6.29 11.98
CA PRO A 71 6.47 7.26 11.98
C PRO A 71 5.22 6.83 11.21
N LEU A 72 5.41 6.01 10.16
CA LEU A 72 4.32 5.61 9.27
C LEU A 72 4.21 4.09 9.12
N ALA A 73 4.62 3.34 10.14
CA ALA A 73 4.57 1.88 10.08
C ALA A 73 3.15 1.38 9.84
N GLY A 74 2.97 0.61 8.78
CA GLY A 74 1.68 0.00 8.41
C GLY A 74 0.76 0.88 7.57
N VAL A 75 1.14 2.13 7.28
CA VAL A 75 0.33 3.03 6.44
C VAL A 75 0.54 2.68 4.97
N PRO A 76 -0.52 2.34 4.22
CA PRO A 76 -0.40 2.12 2.78
C PRO A 76 -0.27 3.45 2.05
N VAL A 77 0.50 3.46 0.97
CA VAL A 77 0.76 4.65 0.15
C VAL A 77 0.43 4.37 -1.30
N ALA A 78 -0.38 5.24 -1.90
CA ALA A 78 -0.60 5.24 -3.34
C ALA A 78 0.40 6.19 -3.99
N VAL A 79 1.12 5.70 -4.98
CA VAL A 79 2.19 6.45 -5.65
C VAL A 79 1.75 6.80 -7.07
N PRO A 80 1.84 8.07 -7.51
CA PRO A 80 1.54 8.45 -8.88
C PRO A 80 2.42 7.69 -9.88
N ASP A 81 1.90 7.41 -11.06
CA ASP A 81 2.60 6.61 -12.07
C ASP A 81 3.66 7.39 -12.87
N ASP A 82 3.95 8.63 -12.49
CA ASP A 82 5.07 9.42 -12.99
C ASP A 82 6.30 9.38 -12.07
N ILE A 83 6.25 8.59 -11.02
CA ILE A 83 7.36 8.39 -10.07
C ILE A 83 7.86 6.96 -10.21
N ASP A 84 9.18 6.81 -10.35
CA ASP A 84 9.80 5.49 -10.46
C ASP A 84 9.70 4.75 -9.11
N VAL A 85 9.15 3.55 -9.16
CA VAL A 85 9.11 2.62 -8.03
C VAL A 85 9.77 1.32 -8.46
N SER A 86 10.79 0.89 -7.73
CA SER A 86 11.51 -0.33 -8.05
C SER A 86 10.57 -1.52 -8.23
N GLY A 87 10.70 -2.20 -9.36
CA GLY A 87 9.89 -3.36 -9.70
C GLY A 87 8.57 -3.04 -10.40
N TYR A 88 8.24 -1.76 -10.60
CA TYR A 88 7.04 -1.34 -11.35
C TYR A 88 7.42 -0.49 -12.56
N PRO A 89 6.68 -0.62 -13.68
CA PRO A 89 6.86 0.30 -14.80
C PRO A 89 6.34 1.70 -14.43
N THR A 90 6.99 2.73 -15.01
CA THR A 90 6.57 4.13 -14.83
C THR A 90 5.84 4.54 -16.11
N ARG A 91 4.52 4.74 -16.02
CA ARG A 91 3.69 4.87 -17.23
C ARG A 91 3.34 6.31 -17.61
N HIS A 92 3.51 7.26 -16.71
CA HIS A 92 3.20 8.68 -16.96
C HIS A 92 1.78 8.91 -17.51
N GLY A 93 0.81 8.09 -17.08
CA GLY A 93 -0.56 8.18 -17.55
C GLY A 93 -0.78 7.67 -18.98
N SER A 94 0.20 6.98 -19.57
CA SER A 94 0.15 6.54 -20.98
C SER A 94 0.26 5.02 -21.09
N ALA A 95 -0.57 4.42 -21.96
CA ALA A 95 -0.47 3.01 -22.29
C ALA A 95 0.67 2.69 -23.27
N THR A 96 1.34 3.71 -23.82
CA THR A 96 2.40 3.55 -24.83
C THR A 96 3.81 3.59 -24.23
N THR A 97 3.96 3.82 -22.93
CA THR A 97 5.26 3.80 -22.26
C THR A 97 5.81 2.38 -22.16
N ALA A 98 7.14 2.28 -21.99
CA ALA A 98 7.80 0.99 -21.85
C ALA A 98 7.30 0.26 -20.59
N GLU A 99 7.07 -1.05 -20.73
CA GLU A 99 6.62 -1.87 -19.60
C GLU A 99 7.75 -2.34 -18.68
N ARG A 100 8.99 -1.95 -19.00
CA ARG A 100 10.14 -2.34 -18.18
C ARG A 100 10.01 -1.75 -16.77
N PRO A 101 10.10 -2.59 -15.72
CA PRO A 101 10.08 -2.09 -14.36
C PRO A 101 11.26 -1.17 -14.06
N ALA A 102 11.04 -0.15 -13.25
CA ALA A 102 12.10 0.71 -12.77
C ALA A 102 13.07 -0.07 -11.89
N ALA A 103 14.37 0.23 -12.01
CA ALA A 103 15.42 -0.44 -11.22
C ALA A 103 15.48 0.12 -9.79
N THR A 104 15.14 1.39 -9.59
CA THR A 104 15.22 2.06 -8.30
C THR A 104 13.98 2.88 -8.05
N THR A 105 13.70 3.13 -6.77
CA THR A 105 12.63 4.03 -6.36
C THR A 105 13.15 5.46 -6.31
N ASN A 106 12.37 6.40 -6.86
CA ASN A 106 12.80 7.79 -7.07
C ASN A 106 12.12 8.73 -6.07
N TRP A 107 12.37 8.49 -4.77
CA TRP A 107 12.00 9.43 -3.71
C TRP A 107 12.94 9.34 -2.51
#